data_f871672eafd0d51377db20eb08aec81f
#
_entry.id   f871672eafd0d51377db20eb08aec81f
#
_cell.length_a   1.000
_cell.length_b   1.000
_cell.length_c   1.000
_cell.angle_alpha   90.00
_cell.angle_beta   90.00
_cell.angle_gamma   90.00
#
_symmetry.space_group_name_H-M   'P 1'
#
loop_
_entity.id
_entity.type
_entity.pdbx_description
1 polymer ?
#
loop_
_entity_poly.entity_id
_entity_poly.type
_entity_poly.pdbx_seq_one_letter_code
_entity_poly.pdbx_strand_id
1 'polypeptide(L)'
;MSTKIHPLACVHPNAKLGENVEVGPYAYIDEFVEIGDNCKILPHATIFNYVKMGKNCSIFPGAVVGAIPQDLKFDGEVTYVELGDNVTVRECATINRGTKASGKGVTKVGSNTLLMSYTHVAHDCTVGNHCILVSYVGIAGETDVDDWAILGGSTVAHQFSKIGKHAMVGGGSKINKDIPPYVLCGREPLTYAGVNLVGLRRRGFTSEQIRNIKDMYDVIYNSGMNVSDALDKIEI
;
A
#
# COMPACT_ATOMS: atom_id res chain seq x y z
N MET A 1 22.52 -13.71 14.73
CA MET A 1 22.77 -12.66 15.75
C MET A 1 21.53 -12.54 16.63
N SER A 2 21.63 -12.12 17.88
CA SER A 2 20.48 -12.02 18.78
C SER A 2 19.66 -10.76 18.52
N THR A 3 18.35 -10.85 18.75
CA THR A 3 17.45 -9.68 18.77
C THR A 3 17.92 -8.63 19.77
N LYS A 4 17.91 -7.35 19.37
CA LYS A 4 18.39 -6.22 20.18
C LYS A 4 17.22 -5.29 20.51
N ILE A 5 16.86 -5.22 21.77
CA ILE A 5 15.81 -4.33 22.28
C ILE A 5 16.47 -3.24 23.11
N HIS A 6 16.26 -1.96 22.72
CA HIS A 6 16.78 -0.84 23.48
C HIS A 6 16.12 -0.80 24.88
N PRO A 7 16.85 -0.51 25.97
CA PRO A 7 16.28 -0.50 27.34
C PRO A 7 15.10 0.48 27.54
N LEU A 8 15.00 1.51 26.73
CA LEU A 8 13.89 2.48 26.75
C LEU A 8 12.75 2.13 25.78
N ALA A 9 12.78 0.98 25.11
CA ALA A 9 11.66 0.49 24.30
C ALA A 9 10.62 -0.18 25.22
N CYS A 10 9.35 -0.06 24.84
CA CYS A 10 8.25 -0.77 25.49
C CYS A 10 7.78 -1.90 24.57
N VAL A 11 8.13 -3.13 24.90
CA VAL A 11 7.74 -4.33 24.16
C VAL A 11 6.92 -5.23 25.08
N HIS A 12 5.67 -5.53 24.66
CA HIS A 12 4.80 -6.39 25.45
C HIS A 12 5.35 -7.83 25.50
N PRO A 13 5.30 -8.52 26.66
CA PRO A 13 5.85 -9.88 26.79
C PRO A 13 5.23 -10.92 25.85
N ASN A 14 3.99 -10.71 25.42
CA ASN A 14 3.27 -11.57 24.46
C ASN A 14 3.59 -11.26 23.00
N ALA A 15 4.39 -10.23 22.70
CA ALA A 15 4.87 -9.97 21.33
C ALA A 15 5.88 -11.02 20.91
N LYS A 16 5.77 -11.51 19.69
CA LYS A 16 6.68 -12.49 19.11
C LYS A 16 7.64 -11.81 18.16
N LEU A 17 8.91 -11.77 18.50
CA LEU A 17 9.97 -11.21 17.67
C LEU A 17 10.82 -12.33 17.07
N GLY A 18 11.06 -12.26 15.76
CA GLY A 18 11.97 -13.16 15.05
C GLY A 18 13.45 -12.94 15.40
N GLU A 19 14.33 -13.57 14.63
CA GLU A 19 15.77 -13.42 14.81
C GLU A 19 16.27 -12.06 14.29
N ASN A 20 17.32 -11.51 14.92
CA ASN A 20 17.98 -10.26 14.50
C ASN A 20 17.07 -9.04 14.42
N VAL A 21 15.96 -8.99 15.16
CA VAL A 21 15.10 -7.80 15.24
C VAL A 21 15.80 -6.71 16.04
N GLU A 22 15.80 -5.49 15.53
CA GLU A 22 16.32 -4.31 16.20
C GLU A 22 15.17 -3.40 16.63
N VAL A 23 15.05 -3.09 17.93
CA VAL A 23 14.01 -2.20 18.48
C VAL A 23 14.67 -1.00 19.10
N GLY A 24 14.43 0.19 18.54
CA GLY A 24 15.00 1.47 18.98
C GLY A 24 14.35 2.04 20.25
N PRO A 25 14.93 3.08 20.83
CA PRO A 25 14.40 3.70 22.05
C PRO A 25 13.01 4.29 21.79
N TYR A 26 12.16 4.21 22.83
CA TYR A 26 10.78 4.73 22.81
C TYR A 26 9.87 4.11 21.73
N ALA A 27 10.31 3.04 21.07
CA ALA A 27 9.40 2.25 20.25
C ALA A 27 8.42 1.49 21.15
N TYR A 28 7.16 1.41 20.70
CA TYR A 28 6.09 0.69 21.39
C TYR A 28 5.63 -0.49 20.56
N ILE A 29 5.63 -1.69 21.12
CA ILE A 29 5.16 -2.93 20.49
C ILE A 29 4.17 -3.58 21.44
N ASP A 30 2.92 -3.69 21.01
CA ASP A 30 1.80 -4.19 21.80
C ASP A 30 1.74 -5.73 21.84
N GLU A 31 0.78 -6.26 22.59
CA GLU A 31 0.52 -7.70 22.65
C GLU A 31 0.00 -8.24 21.30
N PHE A 32 0.14 -9.55 21.10
CA PHE A 32 -0.29 -10.25 19.87
C PHE A 32 0.32 -9.70 18.56
N VAL A 33 1.43 -8.98 18.66
CA VAL A 33 2.24 -8.57 17.51
C VAL A 33 3.19 -9.70 17.13
N GLU A 34 3.30 -10.01 15.84
CA GLU A 34 4.27 -10.97 15.31
C GLU A 34 5.18 -10.26 14.29
N ILE A 35 6.49 -10.25 14.55
CA ILE A 35 7.50 -9.59 13.72
C ILE A 35 8.48 -10.63 13.20
N GLY A 36 8.64 -10.71 11.88
CA GLY A 36 9.60 -11.62 11.23
C GLY A 36 11.06 -11.21 11.44
N ASP A 37 11.97 -12.02 10.91
CA ASP A 37 13.41 -11.86 11.10
C ASP A 37 13.96 -10.58 10.46
N ASN A 38 15.07 -10.06 10.99
CA ASN A 38 15.84 -8.94 10.49
C ASN A 38 15.05 -7.62 10.36
N CYS A 39 13.94 -7.47 11.08
CA CYS A 39 13.16 -6.23 11.07
C CYS A 39 13.80 -5.15 11.94
N LYS A 40 13.58 -3.90 11.54
CA LYS A 40 14.05 -2.71 12.26
C LYS A 40 12.86 -1.84 12.67
N ILE A 41 12.65 -1.72 13.95
CA ILE A 41 11.65 -0.85 14.56
C ILE A 41 12.41 0.35 15.12
N LEU A 42 12.36 1.47 14.39
CA LEU A 42 13.16 2.65 14.73
C LEU A 42 12.58 3.42 15.93
N PRO A 43 13.30 4.40 16.47
CA PRO A 43 12.83 5.16 17.63
C PRO A 43 11.44 5.76 17.44
N HIS A 44 10.62 5.72 18.49
CA HIS A 44 9.25 6.29 18.50
C HIS A 44 8.27 5.67 17.48
N ALA A 45 8.58 4.53 16.87
CA ALA A 45 7.61 3.79 16.07
C ALA A 45 6.62 3.06 16.98
N THR A 46 5.35 2.97 16.57
CA THR A 46 4.28 2.31 17.34
C THR A 46 3.67 1.18 16.53
N ILE A 47 3.64 -0.02 17.10
CA ILE A 47 2.99 -1.19 16.52
C ILE A 47 1.95 -1.69 17.52
N PHE A 48 0.68 -1.49 17.16
CA PHE A 48 -0.45 -1.94 17.99
C PHE A 48 -0.75 -3.43 17.80
N ASN A 49 -1.63 -3.96 18.64
CA ASN A 49 -2.01 -5.35 18.66
C ASN A 49 -2.55 -5.87 17.33
N TYR A 50 -2.43 -7.19 17.10
CA TYR A 50 -2.91 -7.93 15.92
C TYR A 50 -2.21 -7.53 14.61
N VAL A 51 -0.98 -7.04 14.68
CA VAL A 51 -0.12 -6.81 13.52
C VAL A 51 0.77 -8.02 13.28
N LYS A 52 0.81 -8.49 12.02
CA LYS A 52 1.79 -9.48 11.54
C LYS A 52 2.68 -8.84 10.49
N MET A 53 3.99 -8.98 10.67
CA MET A 53 5.00 -8.46 9.76
C MET A 53 5.89 -9.59 9.25
N GLY A 54 6.15 -9.59 7.95
CA GLY A 54 7.16 -10.44 7.34
C GLY A 54 8.58 -10.05 7.73
N LYS A 55 9.57 -10.54 6.98
CA LYS A 55 11.00 -10.35 7.25
C LYS A 55 11.53 -9.05 6.64
N ASN A 56 12.65 -8.56 7.17
CA ASN A 56 13.40 -7.41 6.65
C ASN A 56 12.59 -6.11 6.56
N CYS A 57 11.53 -5.96 7.33
CA CYS A 57 10.74 -4.74 7.36
C CYS A 57 11.41 -3.64 8.17
N SER A 58 11.14 -2.39 7.80
CA SER A 58 11.66 -1.21 8.51
C SER A 58 10.52 -0.25 8.82
N ILE A 59 10.30 0.04 10.11
CA ILE A 59 9.28 0.96 10.61
C ILE A 59 9.99 2.19 11.17
N PHE A 60 9.75 3.33 10.54
CA PHE A 60 10.45 4.58 10.81
C PHE A 60 9.81 5.39 11.94
N PRO A 61 10.52 6.44 12.46
CA PRO A 61 10.05 7.20 13.59
C PRO A 61 8.67 7.82 13.39
N GLY A 62 7.82 7.71 14.41
CA GLY A 62 6.46 8.24 14.40
C GLY A 62 5.47 7.47 13.51
N ALA A 63 5.91 6.43 12.80
CA ALA A 63 4.98 5.57 12.09
C ALA A 63 4.10 4.77 13.07
N VAL A 64 2.83 4.60 12.71
CA VAL A 64 1.83 3.90 13.52
C VAL A 64 1.20 2.77 12.70
N VAL A 65 1.45 1.54 13.09
CA VAL A 65 0.92 0.34 12.42
C VAL A 65 -0.08 -0.36 13.33
N GLY A 66 -1.26 -0.66 12.81
CA GLY A 66 -2.29 -1.42 13.53
C GLY A 66 -3.21 -0.59 14.43
N ALA A 67 -3.24 0.75 14.27
CA ALA A 67 -4.22 1.56 14.97
C ALA A 67 -5.66 1.12 14.64
N ILE A 68 -6.58 1.37 15.56
CA ILE A 68 -8.01 1.11 15.34
C ILE A 68 -8.50 1.89 14.10
N PRO A 69 -9.45 1.33 13.34
CA PRO A 69 -10.05 2.02 12.21
C PRO A 69 -10.66 3.36 12.57
N GLN A 70 -10.57 4.33 11.64
CA GLN A 70 -11.29 5.59 11.74
C GLN A 70 -12.70 5.47 11.11
N ASP A 71 -13.33 4.33 11.28
CA ASP A 71 -14.68 4.04 10.83
C ASP A 71 -15.63 4.01 12.02
N LEU A 72 -16.71 4.77 11.95
CA LEU A 72 -17.73 4.84 13.01
C LEU A 72 -18.47 3.51 13.24
N LYS A 73 -18.35 2.54 12.32
CA LYS A 73 -18.92 1.21 12.46
C LYS A 73 -18.02 0.24 13.24
N PHE A 74 -16.78 0.63 13.53
CA PHE A 74 -15.87 -0.20 14.29
C PHE A 74 -16.31 -0.27 15.76
N ASP A 75 -16.54 -1.48 16.27
CA ASP A 75 -17.07 -1.75 17.61
C ASP A 75 -16.06 -2.51 18.51
N GLY A 76 -14.76 -2.31 18.29
CA GLY A 76 -13.71 -2.92 19.10
C GLY A 76 -13.37 -4.37 18.75
N GLU A 77 -13.87 -4.88 17.65
CA GLU A 77 -13.62 -6.25 17.19
C GLU A 77 -12.15 -6.55 16.89
N VAL A 78 -11.78 -7.83 16.99
CA VAL A 78 -10.45 -8.30 16.62
C VAL A 78 -10.31 -8.35 15.11
N THR A 79 -9.43 -7.50 14.59
CA THR A 79 -9.10 -7.39 13.17
C THR A 79 -7.60 -7.15 13.02
N TYR A 80 -7.06 -7.22 11.82
CA TYR A 80 -5.63 -7.41 11.62
C TYR A 80 -5.01 -6.39 10.67
N VAL A 81 -3.67 -6.26 10.78
CA VAL A 81 -2.79 -5.73 9.73
C VAL A 81 -1.79 -6.82 9.36
N GLU A 82 -1.59 -7.05 8.08
CA GLU A 82 -0.56 -7.95 7.56
C GLU A 82 0.39 -7.17 6.64
N LEU A 83 1.68 -7.19 6.97
CA LEU A 83 2.76 -6.67 6.12
C LEU A 83 3.57 -7.86 5.58
N GLY A 84 3.84 -7.85 4.27
CA GLY A 84 4.74 -8.81 3.64
C GLY A 84 6.21 -8.58 4.01
N ASP A 85 7.11 -9.19 3.25
CA ASP A 85 8.57 -9.05 3.45
C ASP A 85 9.10 -7.75 2.82
N ASN A 86 10.19 -7.21 3.36
CA ASN A 86 10.88 -6.03 2.83
C ASN A 86 9.99 -4.78 2.73
N VAL A 87 8.99 -4.64 3.59
CA VAL A 87 8.13 -3.45 3.63
C VAL A 87 8.83 -2.33 4.38
N THR A 88 8.82 -1.14 3.79
CA THR A 88 9.34 0.07 4.43
C THR A 88 8.18 1.03 4.72
N VAL A 89 7.96 1.34 5.99
CA VAL A 89 6.97 2.31 6.47
C VAL A 89 7.73 3.52 7.01
N ARG A 90 7.69 4.63 6.26
CA ARG A 90 8.45 5.84 6.57
C ARG A 90 7.76 6.67 7.66
N GLU A 91 8.43 7.78 7.99
CA GLU A 91 8.11 8.63 9.13
C GLU A 91 6.64 9.09 9.13
N CYS A 92 5.99 8.94 10.28
CA CYS A 92 4.60 9.36 10.50
C CYS A 92 3.58 8.75 9.52
N ALA A 93 3.92 7.69 8.81
CA ALA A 93 2.94 6.94 8.04
C ALA A 93 2.05 6.12 8.97
N THR A 94 0.78 5.95 8.59
CA THR A 94 -0.22 5.26 9.42
C THR A 94 -0.93 4.16 8.64
N ILE A 95 -1.13 3.00 9.28
CA ILE A 95 -1.86 1.85 8.74
C ILE A 95 -2.90 1.43 9.78
N ASN A 96 -4.18 1.56 9.45
CA ASN A 96 -5.25 1.08 10.31
C ASN A 96 -5.52 -0.41 10.07
N ARG A 97 -5.93 -1.13 11.12
CA ARG A 97 -6.40 -2.52 10.96
C ARG A 97 -7.77 -2.57 10.29
N GLY A 98 -8.20 -3.76 9.87
CA GLY A 98 -9.47 -3.96 9.18
C GLY A 98 -10.69 -3.75 10.07
N THR A 99 -11.88 -3.90 9.48
CA THR A 99 -13.18 -3.90 10.17
C THR A 99 -13.92 -5.19 9.89
N LYS A 100 -14.82 -5.60 10.79
CA LYS A 100 -15.69 -6.73 10.60
C LYS A 100 -16.79 -6.42 9.56
N ALA A 101 -17.15 -5.16 9.45
CA ALA A 101 -18.20 -4.68 8.56
C ALA A 101 -17.86 -4.84 7.08
N SER A 102 -16.59 -4.78 6.70
CA SER A 102 -16.13 -5.01 5.31
C SER A 102 -16.21 -6.49 4.88
N GLY A 103 -16.25 -7.41 5.84
CA GLY A 103 -16.07 -8.84 5.60
C GLY A 103 -14.61 -9.27 5.39
N LYS A 104 -13.66 -8.34 5.19
CA LYS A 104 -12.21 -8.64 5.06
C LYS A 104 -11.55 -8.82 6.44
N GLY A 105 -11.82 -7.92 7.37
CA GLY A 105 -11.25 -7.95 8.73
C GLY A 105 -9.73 -7.74 8.79
N VAL A 106 -9.10 -7.34 7.68
CA VAL A 106 -7.65 -7.20 7.58
C VAL A 106 -7.25 -6.15 6.56
N THR A 107 -6.27 -5.32 6.92
CA THR A 107 -5.58 -4.42 6.00
C THR A 107 -4.25 -5.06 5.61
N LYS A 108 -3.93 -5.12 4.32
CA LYS A 108 -2.74 -5.80 3.81
C LYS A 108 -1.82 -4.87 3.05
N VAL A 109 -0.49 -5.06 3.26
CA VAL A 109 0.56 -4.42 2.46
C VAL A 109 1.51 -5.50 1.98
N GLY A 110 1.60 -5.67 0.67
CA GLY A 110 2.43 -6.69 0.02
C GLY A 110 3.93 -6.40 0.14
N SER A 111 4.71 -7.42 -0.21
CA SER A 111 6.18 -7.41 -0.08
C SER A 111 6.86 -6.37 -0.99
N ASN A 112 8.04 -5.91 -0.57
CA ASN A 112 8.87 -4.94 -1.31
C ASN A 112 8.17 -3.59 -1.56
N THR A 113 7.20 -3.24 -0.73
CA THR A 113 6.39 -2.01 -0.85
C THR A 113 6.95 -0.90 0.02
N LEU A 114 6.95 0.31 -0.52
CA LEU A 114 7.41 1.53 0.14
C LEU A 114 6.21 2.46 0.42
N LEU A 115 5.94 2.69 1.69
CA LEU A 115 5.04 3.73 2.17
C LEU A 115 5.89 4.91 2.64
N MET A 116 5.91 6.00 1.86
CA MET A 116 6.70 7.18 2.21
C MET A 116 6.06 7.98 3.36
N SER A 117 6.76 9.01 3.80
CA SER A 117 6.38 9.78 4.99
C SER A 117 4.97 10.36 4.87
N TYR A 118 4.23 10.32 5.99
CA TYR A 118 2.84 10.81 6.11
C TYR A 118 1.83 10.09 5.20
N THR A 119 2.14 8.90 4.71
CA THR A 119 1.17 8.07 3.97
C THR A 119 0.11 7.54 4.94
N HIS A 120 -1.15 7.50 4.50
CA HIS A 120 -2.24 6.86 5.24
C HIS A 120 -2.84 5.69 4.45
N VAL A 121 -2.86 4.52 5.07
CA VAL A 121 -3.56 3.32 4.59
C VAL A 121 -4.71 3.05 5.56
N ALA A 122 -5.94 3.31 5.12
CA ALA A 122 -7.13 3.09 5.92
C ALA A 122 -7.46 1.59 6.04
N HIS A 123 -8.53 1.30 6.79
CA HIS A 123 -8.99 -0.05 7.08
C HIS A 123 -9.35 -0.85 5.82
N ASP A 124 -9.12 -2.15 5.86
CA ASP A 124 -9.51 -3.12 4.83
C ASP A 124 -8.92 -2.88 3.43
N CYS A 125 -7.93 -1.99 3.32
CA CYS A 125 -7.18 -1.78 2.10
C CYS A 125 -6.29 -2.98 1.79
N THR A 126 -6.09 -3.25 0.50
CA THR A 126 -5.08 -4.18 0.01
C THR A 126 -4.10 -3.41 -0.85
N VAL A 127 -2.85 -3.32 -0.43
CA VAL A 127 -1.74 -2.79 -1.24
C VAL A 127 -0.88 -3.97 -1.68
N GLY A 128 -0.69 -4.11 -2.97
CA GLY A 128 0.08 -5.20 -3.58
C GLY A 128 1.58 -5.13 -3.33
N ASN A 129 2.31 -5.98 -4.04
CA ASN A 129 3.76 -6.06 -3.96
C ASN A 129 4.43 -4.97 -4.82
N HIS A 130 5.63 -4.56 -4.42
CA HIS A 130 6.44 -3.58 -5.16
C HIS A 130 5.75 -2.23 -5.41
N CYS A 131 4.75 -1.89 -4.61
CA CYS A 131 4.06 -0.60 -4.70
C CYS A 131 4.89 0.53 -4.07
N ILE A 132 4.67 1.75 -4.56
CA ILE A 132 5.23 2.96 -3.96
C ILE A 132 4.09 3.95 -3.73
N LEU A 133 3.80 4.22 -2.47
CA LEU A 133 2.93 5.31 -2.06
C LEU A 133 3.81 6.46 -1.62
N VAL A 134 3.88 7.51 -2.45
CA VAL A 134 4.75 8.67 -2.22
C VAL A 134 4.20 9.52 -1.07
N SER A 135 5.00 10.38 -0.49
CA SER A 135 4.65 11.16 0.70
C SER A 135 3.27 11.84 0.59
N TYR A 136 2.54 11.83 1.70
CA TYR A 136 1.17 12.39 1.84
C TYR A 136 0.10 11.68 1.00
N VAL A 137 0.35 10.49 0.47
CA VAL A 137 -0.71 9.69 -0.15
C VAL A 137 -1.68 9.21 0.92
N GLY A 138 -2.98 9.37 0.68
CA GLY A 138 -4.05 8.82 1.51
C GLY A 138 -4.97 7.92 0.70
N ILE A 139 -5.10 6.65 1.13
CA ILE A 139 -6.09 5.73 0.55
C ILE A 139 -7.16 5.44 1.59
N ALA A 140 -8.41 5.73 1.22
CA ALA A 140 -9.57 5.50 2.08
C ALA A 140 -9.93 4.00 2.13
N GLY A 141 -10.82 3.64 3.05
CA GLY A 141 -11.15 2.24 3.34
C GLY A 141 -11.53 1.41 2.12
N GLU A 142 -11.18 0.13 2.16
CA GLU A 142 -11.47 -0.87 1.12
C GLU A 142 -10.89 -0.55 -0.28
N THR A 143 -9.87 0.29 -0.34
CA THR A 143 -9.13 0.57 -1.58
C THR A 143 -8.18 -0.59 -1.88
N ASP A 144 -8.21 -1.08 -3.12
CA ASP A 144 -7.29 -2.09 -3.61
C ASP A 144 -6.26 -1.45 -4.56
N VAL A 145 -4.98 -1.63 -4.26
CA VAL A 145 -3.84 -1.17 -5.07
C VAL A 145 -3.06 -2.39 -5.53
N ASP A 146 -3.08 -2.68 -6.82
CA ASP A 146 -2.40 -3.84 -7.38
C ASP A 146 -0.87 -3.67 -7.46
N ASP A 147 -0.17 -4.77 -7.71
CA ASP A 147 1.29 -4.85 -7.77
C ASP A 147 1.91 -3.80 -8.69
N TRP A 148 3.04 -3.27 -8.26
CA TRP A 148 3.84 -2.30 -9.01
C TRP A 148 3.17 -0.95 -9.27
N ALA A 149 2.04 -0.66 -8.67
CA ALA A 149 1.42 0.66 -8.78
C ALA A 149 2.24 1.72 -8.03
N ILE A 150 2.26 2.92 -8.57
CA ILE A 150 2.90 4.08 -7.95
C ILE A 150 1.88 5.19 -7.83
N LEU A 151 1.61 5.64 -6.61
CA LEU A 151 0.78 6.80 -6.33
C LEU A 151 1.68 7.99 -6.00
N GLY A 152 1.63 9.02 -6.83
CA GLY A 152 2.40 10.25 -6.66
C GLY A 152 2.01 11.01 -5.40
N GLY A 153 2.93 11.84 -4.88
CA GLY A 153 2.74 12.54 -3.61
C GLY A 153 1.45 13.34 -3.53
N SER A 154 0.85 13.39 -2.35
CA SER A 154 -0.43 14.07 -2.08
C SER A 154 -1.62 13.55 -2.91
N THR A 155 -1.53 12.36 -3.47
CA THR A 155 -2.67 11.69 -4.10
C THR A 155 -3.61 11.14 -3.03
N VAL A 156 -4.91 11.30 -3.24
CA VAL A 156 -5.94 10.71 -2.37
C VAL A 156 -6.86 9.80 -3.17
N ALA A 157 -7.19 8.62 -2.62
CA ALA A 157 -8.12 7.68 -3.22
C ALA A 157 -9.40 7.58 -2.39
N HIS A 158 -10.54 7.67 -3.09
CA HIS A 158 -11.86 7.44 -2.48
C HIS A 158 -11.98 5.96 -2.09
N GLN A 159 -12.79 5.69 -1.06
CA GLN A 159 -13.08 4.31 -0.64
C GLN A 159 -13.59 3.45 -1.81
N PHE A 160 -13.29 2.16 -1.75
CA PHE A 160 -13.63 1.14 -2.76
C PHE A 160 -12.95 1.30 -4.12
N SER A 161 -12.05 2.28 -4.30
CA SER A 161 -11.33 2.46 -5.56
C SER A 161 -10.37 1.29 -5.81
N LYS A 162 -10.22 0.90 -7.08
CA LYS A 162 -9.25 -0.09 -7.53
C LYS A 162 -8.19 0.57 -8.40
N ILE A 163 -6.93 0.37 -8.07
CA ILE A 163 -5.79 0.88 -8.82
C ILE A 163 -5.05 -0.31 -9.43
N GLY A 164 -5.13 -0.45 -10.75
CA GLY A 164 -4.59 -1.59 -11.47
C GLY A 164 -3.06 -1.66 -11.47
N LYS A 165 -2.55 -2.86 -11.70
CA LYS A 165 -1.11 -3.16 -11.68
C LYS A 165 -0.32 -2.27 -12.63
N HIS A 166 0.90 -1.92 -12.20
CA HIS A 166 1.80 -1.06 -12.97
C HIS A 166 1.26 0.35 -13.29
N ALA A 167 0.13 0.76 -12.74
CA ALA A 167 -0.37 2.12 -12.91
C ALA A 167 0.59 3.15 -12.29
N MET A 168 0.67 4.32 -12.91
CA MET A 168 1.37 5.49 -12.37
C MET A 168 0.38 6.64 -12.25
N VAL A 169 0.12 7.07 -11.03
CA VAL A 169 -0.76 8.20 -10.73
C VAL A 169 0.09 9.42 -10.44
N GLY A 170 -0.14 10.50 -11.15
CA GLY A 170 0.54 11.79 -10.91
C GLY A 170 0.21 12.36 -9.54
N GLY A 171 1.17 13.11 -8.96
CA GLY A 171 0.98 13.74 -7.65
C GLY A 171 -0.19 14.73 -7.63
N GLY A 172 -0.81 14.90 -6.44
CA GLY A 172 -1.94 15.80 -6.23
C GLY A 172 -3.26 15.33 -6.85
N SER A 173 -3.34 14.10 -7.32
CA SER A 173 -4.54 13.55 -7.96
C SER A 173 -5.60 13.15 -6.95
N LYS A 174 -6.88 13.30 -7.33
CA LYS A 174 -8.04 12.75 -6.62
C LYS A 174 -8.60 11.57 -7.38
N ILE A 175 -8.42 10.37 -6.82
CA ILE A 175 -8.92 9.13 -7.40
C ILE A 175 -10.35 8.92 -6.90
N ASN A 176 -11.33 9.06 -7.76
CA ASN A 176 -12.75 8.83 -7.49
C ASN A 176 -13.39 7.77 -8.40
N LYS A 177 -12.59 7.10 -9.20
CA LYS A 177 -12.95 5.99 -10.10
C LYS A 177 -11.79 5.01 -10.16
N ASP A 178 -12.06 3.79 -10.61
CA ASP A 178 -11.04 2.78 -10.82
C ASP A 178 -10.02 3.22 -11.87
N ILE A 179 -8.78 2.86 -11.63
CA ILE A 179 -7.65 3.11 -12.54
C ILE A 179 -7.26 1.80 -13.20
N PRO A 180 -7.35 1.71 -14.53
CA PRO A 180 -6.94 0.51 -15.24
C PRO A 180 -5.43 0.21 -15.09
N PRO A 181 -5.00 -1.05 -15.30
CA PRO A 181 -3.59 -1.41 -15.22
C PRO A 181 -2.73 -0.72 -16.30
N TYR A 182 -1.44 -0.56 -16.03
CA TYR A 182 -0.40 -0.05 -16.95
C TYR A 182 -0.52 1.42 -17.36
N VAL A 183 -1.53 2.15 -16.92
CA VAL A 183 -1.77 3.53 -17.35
C VAL A 183 -0.93 4.53 -16.57
N LEU A 184 -0.66 5.65 -17.23
CA LEU A 184 -0.29 6.92 -16.63
C LEU A 184 -1.54 7.80 -16.57
N CYS A 185 -1.89 8.29 -15.39
CA CYS A 185 -2.99 9.22 -15.21
C CYS A 185 -2.61 10.34 -14.24
N GLY A 186 -3.33 11.43 -14.27
CA GLY A 186 -3.08 12.59 -13.40
C GLY A 186 -4.01 13.74 -13.75
N ARG A 187 -3.71 14.93 -13.22
CA ARG A 187 -4.48 16.17 -13.37
C ARG A 187 -5.74 16.21 -12.48
N GLU A 188 -6.43 17.33 -12.52
CA GLU A 188 -7.73 17.55 -11.90
C GLU A 188 -8.68 18.14 -12.95
N PRO A 189 -9.77 17.46 -13.34
CA PRO A 189 -10.12 16.08 -12.92
C PRO A 189 -9.13 15.02 -13.43
N LEU A 190 -9.09 13.88 -12.72
CA LEU A 190 -8.19 12.77 -13.08
C LEU A 190 -8.47 12.27 -14.51
N THR A 191 -7.45 12.27 -15.34
CA THR A 191 -7.55 11.89 -16.77
C THR A 191 -6.46 10.89 -17.15
N TYR A 192 -6.77 10.05 -18.12
CA TYR A 192 -5.81 9.18 -18.79
C TYR A 192 -4.78 10.04 -19.54
N ALA A 193 -3.50 9.78 -19.34
CA ALA A 193 -2.39 10.50 -19.99
C ALA A 193 -1.49 9.57 -20.83
N GLY A 194 -1.93 8.34 -21.05
CA GLY A 194 -1.21 7.33 -21.82
C GLY A 194 -0.83 6.10 -20.99
N VAL A 195 0.05 5.28 -21.53
CA VAL A 195 0.61 4.10 -20.87
C VAL A 195 1.86 4.48 -20.07
N ASN A 196 2.09 3.85 -18.93
CA ASN A 196 3.27 4.05 -18.09
C ASN A 196 4.55 3.48 -18.74
N LEU A 197 4.95 4.03 -19.88
CA LEU A 197 6.06 3.52 -20.70
C LEU A 197 7.37 3.40 -19.93
N VAL A 198 7.68 4.39 -19.11
CA VAL A 198 8.93 4.42 -18.33
C VAL A 198 8.95 3.31 -17.29
N GLY A 199 7.84 3.16 -16.55
CA GLY A 199 7.70 2.12 -15.54
C GLY A 199 7.79 0.72 -16.15
N LEU A 200 7.11 0.48 -17.25
CA LEU A 200 7.10 -0.81 -17.94
C LEU A 200 8.49 -1.18 -18.47
N ARG A 201 9.20 -0.26 -19.13
CA ARG A 201 10.58 -0.48 -19.60
C ARG A 201 11.54 -0.83 -18.45
N ARG A 202 11.46 -0.11 -17.34
CA ARG A 202 12.29 -0.36 -16.15
C ARG A 202 12.06 -1.74 -15.53
N ARG A 203 10.86 -2.31 -15.76
CA ARG A 203 10.46 -3.63 -15.27
C ARG A 203 10.65 -4.75 -16.29
N GLY A 204 11.32 -4.47 -17.40
CA GLY A 204 11.71 -5.46 -18.40
C GLY A 204 10.65 -5.83 -19.43
N PHE A 205 9.56 -5.06 -19.54
CA PHE A 205 8.59 -5.26 -20.62
C PHE A 205 9.24 -5.00 -21.97
N THR A 206 9.04 -5.90 -22.94
CA THR A 206 9.55 -5.75 -24.30
C THR A 206 8.85 -4.61 -25.03
N SER A 207 9.48 -4.09 -26.09
CA SER A 207 8.85 -3.05 -26.92
C SER A 207 7.56 -3.54 -27.57
N GLU A 208 7.46 -4.82 -27.89
CA GLU A 208 6.25 -5.45 -28.44
C GLU A 208 5.12 -5.51 -27.39
N GLN A 209 5.39 -5.98 -26.18
CA GLN A 209 4.41 -5.98 -25.09
C GLN A 209 3.88 -4.58 -24.79
N ILE A 210 4.78 -3.58 -24.74
CA ILE A 210 4.40 -2.19 -24.49
C ILE A 210 3.52 -1.64 -25.64
N ARG A 211 3.86 -1.97 -26.89
CA ARG A 211 3.07 -1.58 -28.06
C ARG A 211 1.67 -2.20 -27.98
N ASN A 212 1.56 -3.49 -27.72
CA ASN A 212 0.27 -4.18 -27.60
C ASN A 212 -0.62 -3.54 -26.53
N ILE A 213 -0.04 -3.23 -25.34
CA ILE A 213 -0.76 -2.53 -24.27
C ILE A 213 -1.24 -1.16 -24.75
N LYS A 214 -0.37 -0.41 -25.47
CA LYS A 214 -0.72 0.91 -25.99
C LYS A 214 -1.83 0.83 -27.03
N ASP A 215 -1.74 -0.10 -27.97
CA ASP A 215 -2.74 -0.27 -29.03
C ASP A 215 -4.12 -0.62 -28.46
N MET A 216 -4.20 -1.46 -27.40
CA MET A 216 -5.45 -1.72 -26.68
C MET A 216 -6.03 -0.45 -26.07
N TYR A 217 -5.21 0.38 -25.41
CA TYR A 217 -5.69 1.63 -24.81
C TYR A 217 -6.04 2.70 -25.85
N ASP A 218 -5.40 2.70 -27.00
CA ASP A 218 -5.78 3.56 -28.13
C ASP A 218 -7.18 3.18 -28.67
N VAL A 219 -7.51 1.88 -28.70
CA VAL A 219 -8.87 1.43 -29.01
C VAL A 219 -9.87 1.89 -27.95
N ILE A 220 -9.55 1.73 -26.65
CA ILE A 220 -10.47 2.07 -25.54
C ILE A 220 -10.75 3.58 -25.48
N TYR A 221 -9.72 4.42 -25.61
CA TYR A 221 -9.85 5.85 -25.30
C TYR A 221 -9.83 6.77 -26.51
N ASN A 222 -9.31 6.32 -27.67
CA ASN A 222 -9.08 7.18 -28.83
C ASN A 222 -9.90 6.77 -30.09
N SER A 223 -10.67 5.68 -30.04
CA SER A 223 -11.47 5.21 -31.19
C SER A 223 -12.82 5.91 -31.36
N GLY A 224 -13.25 6.70 -30.38
CA GLY A 224 -14.58 7.30 -30.34
C GLY A 224 -15.72 6.34 -29.98
N MET A 225 -15.44 5.08 -29.69
CA MET A 225 -16.41 4.08 -29.23
C MET A 225 -16.69 4.22 -27.73
N ASN A 226 -17.81 3.71 -27.25
CA ASN A 226 -17.98 3.49 -25.82
C ASN A 226 -17.07 2.34 -25.35
N VAL A 227 -16.82 2.25 -24.04
CA VAL A 227 -15.86 1.29 -23.49
C VAL A 227 -16.26 -0.16 -23.76
N SER A 228 -17.56 -0.49 -23.69
CA SER A 228 -18.03 -1.86 -23.94
C SER A 228 -17.76 -2.29 -25.39
N ASP A 229 -18.13 -1.47 -26.37
CA ASP A 229 -17.88 -1.76 -27.78
C ASP A 229 -16.38 -1.81 -28.11
N ALA A 230 -15.57 -1.00 -27.41
CA ALA A 230 -14.13 -1.01 -27.56
C ALA A 230 -13.51 -2.31 -27.03
N LEU A 231 -13.98 -2.80 -25.87
CA LEU A 231 -13.52 -4.07 -25.29
C LEU A 231 -13.87 -5.27 -26.17
N ASP A 232 -15.05 -5.28 -26.80
CA ASP A 232 -15.48 -6.35 -27.72
C ASP A 232 -14.59 -6.44 -28.99
N LYS A 233 -13.89 -5.34 -29.33
CA LYS A 233 -12.95 -5.32 -30.46
C LYS A 233 -11.53 -5.71 -30.11
N ILE A 234 -11.19 -5.76 -28.82
CA ILE A 234 -9.86 -6.17 -28.38
C ILE A 234 -9.89 -7.71 -28.32
N GLU A 235 -9.27 -8.36 -29.29
CA GLU A 235 -9.03 -9.80 -29.21
C GLU A 235 -8.08 -10.08 -28.04
N ILE A 236 -8.53 -10.91 -27.09
CA ILE A 236 -7.78 -11.34 -25.92
C ILE A 236 -7.02 -12.61 -26.24
#